data_6391983f08e5d940db815be89ad6e2bb
#
_entry.id   6391983f08e5d940db815be89ad6e2bb
#
_cell.length_a   1.000
_cell.length_b   1.000
_cell.length_c   1.000
_cell.angle_alpha   90.00
_cell.angle_beta   90.00
_cell.angle_gamma   90.00
#
_symmetry.space_group_name_H-M   'P 1'
#
loop_
_entity.id
_entity.type
_entity.pdbx_description
1 polymer ?
#
loop_
_entity_poly.entity_id
_entity_poly.type
_entity_poly.pdbx_seq_one_letter_code
_entity_poly.pdbx_strand_id
1 'polypeptide(L)'
;MHTDQQAMPAPDDPALYYLRNFHTALNWVGERYADLLNAEELAFLADFQRCEQAAQALLVRMVMRKGEHFRASKLQYAEIGDPIAAARSLLERGWLSDQAALDAEAISALLRKDELLDLLPAAQRHRRLKKPELQALLCEAEPAARCFADWCPELPEQVLSLTIQGLCDRLRLLFFGNLAQDWSEFVLAELGIYRYESVAISPQSRAFRQREDLQGYLHLYQLRESFAAGAELPPLLAALDAFASDNPYLQTRHARLRLQIAQHLEQQGDLAAALSLYQGCAQAEASWRRVRILEKNGEFAAAHALAVQLSTASTDAELLQRLYRALPRLTRKLGLPPAQRTPPVVEARIDLQLPMPAQHSVEFAVREHFQQADAPVYYVENTLLCSLFGLLCWPAIFAPLPGAFFHPFQSGPADLHSGEFKERRAEIFAACFAALDDGSYPAIMRRHFADKYGLQSPFVYWELLDETLLDLALLCIPAAHLKVCFERLLGDIRANRGGMPDVIQ
;
A
#
# COMPACT_ATOMS: atom_id res chain seq x y z
N MET A 1 43.81 -4.27 -20.82
CA MET A 1 43.07 -3.44 -19.85
C MET A 1 42.18 -4.37 -19.06
N HIS A 2 42.64 -4.76 -17.89
CA HIS A 2 41.93 -5.66 -16.99
C HIS A 2 40.87 -4.88 -16.25
N THR A 3 39.59 -5.21 -16.47
CA THR A 3 38.49 -4.79 -15.65
C THR A 3 38.56 -5.59 -14.34
N ASP A 4 38.86 -4.90 -13.25
CA ASP A 4 38.71 -5.40 -11.89
C ASP A 4 37.27 -5.82 -11.65
N GLN A 5 37.02 -7.11 -11.69
CA GLN A 5 35.86 -7.72 -11.09
C GLN A 5 36.01 -7.61 -9.58
N GLN A 6 35.34 -6.64 -8.97
CA GLN A 6 35.16 -6.62 -7.52
C GLN A 6 34.46 -7.93 -7.11
N ALA A 7 35.18 -8.70 -6.31
CA ALA A 7 34.75 -9.97 -5.75
C ALA A 7 33.44 -9.74 -4.95
N MET A 8 32.37 -10.41 -5.37
CA MET A 8 31.17 -10.57 -4.55
C MET A 8 31.57 -11.29 -3.23
N PRO A 9 31.02 -10.85 -2.09
CA PRO A 9 31.25 -11.54 -0.82
C PRO A 9 30.75 -12.99 -0.90
N ALA A 10 31.38 -13.85 -0.12
CA ALA A 10 31.19 -15.29 -0.05
C ALA A 10 29.69 -15.66 0.17
N PRO A 11 29.26 -16.87 -0.30
CA PRO A 11 27.86 -17.24 -0.28
C PRO A 11 27.31 -17.41 1.13
N ASP A 12 26.24 -16.64 1.40
CA ASP A 12 25.06 -17.07 2.10
C ASP A 12 25.16 -17.51 3.55
N ASP A 13 25.45 -16.55 4.45
CA ASP A 13 24.92 -16.67 5.81
C ASP A 13 23.41 -16.26 5.76
N PRO A 14 22.47 -17.22 5.94
CA PRO A 14 21.05 -16.92 5.98
C PRO A 14 20.68 -15.86 7.05
N ALA A 15 21.53 -15.69 8.07
CA ALA A 15 21.32 -14.71 9.13
C ALA A 15 21.47 -13.24 8.64
N LEU A 16 22.17 -13.02 7.51
CA LEU A 16 22.47 -11.68 6.96
C LEU A 16 21.59 -11.27 5.77
N TYR A 17 20.47 -11.98 5.49
CA TYR A 17 19.58 -11.67 4.38
C TYR A 17 19.09 -10.20 4.39
N TYR A 18 18.77 -9.66 5.57
CA TYR A 18 18.30 -8.30 5.73
C TYR A 18 19.36 -7.25 5.33
N LEU A 19 20.62 -7.55 5.56
CA LEU A 19 21.74 -6.68 5.16
C LEU A 19 21.91 -6.68 3.64
N ARG A 20 21.82 -7.84 2.98
CA ARG A 20 21.86 -7.93 1.50
C ARG A 20 20.71 -7.15 0.88
N ASN A 21 19.49 -7.31 1.43
CA ASN A 21 18.33 -6.58 0.99
C ASN A 21 18.52 -5.07 1.10
N PHE A 22 19.08 -4.62 2.21
CA PHE A 22 19.36 -3.22 2.41
C PHE A 22 20.38 -2.69 1.39
N HIS A 23 21.47 -3.44 1.13
CA HIS A 23 22.43 -3.11 0.06
C HIS A 23 21.76 -3.05 -1.31
N THR A 24 20.90 -4.01 -1.64
CA THR A 24 20.15 -4.01 -2.90
C THR A 24 19.30 -2.74 -3.05
N ALA A 25 18.61 -2.34 -1.99
CA ALA A 25 17.81 -1.12 -2.00
C ALA A 25 18.67 0.14 -2.12
N LEU A 26 19.79 0.24 -1.38
CA LEU A 26 20.68 1.39 -1.46
C LEU A 26 21.30 1.53 -2.85
N ASN A 27 21.77 0.42 -3.44
CA ASN A 27 22.33 0.41 -4.79
C ASN A 27 21.26 0.83 -5.82
N TRP A 28 20.05 0.30 -5.70
CA TRP A 28 18.93 0.67 -6.56
C TRP A 28 18.63 2.17 -6.49
N VAL A 29 18.57 2.75 -5.28
CA VAL A 29 18.33 4.18 -5.08
C VAL A 29 19.50 5.00 -5.64
N GLY A 30 20.74 4.61 -5.34
CA GLY A 30 21.94 5.29 -5.83
C GLY A 30 22.05 5.34 -7.35
N GLU A 31 21.71 4.23 -8.04
CA GLU A 31 21.73 4.17 -9.50
C GLU A 31 20.63 4.99 -10.18
N ARG A 32 19.46 5.09 -9.55
CA ARG A 32 18.25 5.63 -10.20
C ARG A 32 17.83 7.01 -9.76
N TYR A 33 18.30 7.44 -8.60
CA TYR A 33 17.91 8.71 -8.00
C TYR A 33 19.09 9.58 -7.56
N ALA A 34 20.31 9.30 -8.08
CA ALA A 34 21.51 10.07 -7.75
C ALA A 34 21.33 11.58 -7.93
N ASP A 35 20.54 11.98 -8.92
CA ASP A 35 20.19 13.37 -9.24
C ASP A 35 19.25 14.02 -8.20
N LEU A 36 18.57 13.23 -7.38
CA LEU A 36 17.67 13.71 -6.32
C LEU A 36 18.31 13.67 -4.93
N LEU A 37 19.42 12.93 -4.78
CA LEU A 37 20.12 12.80 -3.51
C LEU A 37 20.95 14.05 -3.20
N ASN A 38 20.94 14.46 -1.93
CA ASN A 38 21.82 15.52 -1.46
C ASN A 38 23.22 14.97 -1.09
N ALA A 39 24.15 15.86 -0.74
CA ALA A 39 25.53 15.49 -0.40
C ALA A 39 25.61 14.52 0.81
N GLU A 40 24.77 14.71 1.82
CA GLU A 40 24.71 13.84 3.01
C GLU A 40 24.26 12.41 2.64
N GLU A 41 23.22 12.28 1.80
CA GLU A 41 22.69 11.00 1.36
C GLU A 41 23.68 10.26 0.45
N LEU A 42 24.35 10.97 -0.45
CA LEU A 42 25.42 10.40 -1.30
C LEU A 42 26.63 9.94 -0.46
N ALA A 43 27.04 10.74 0.52
CA ALA A 43 28.09 10.37 1.45
C ALA A 43 27.70 9.14 2.27
N PHE A 44 26.47 9.06 2.78
CA PHE A 44 25.97 7.89 3.48
C PHE A 44 26.04 6.62 2.61
N LEU A 45 25.58 6.66 1.35
CA LEU A 45 25.65 5.51 0.45
C LEU A 45 27.08 5.01 0.26
N ALA A 46 28.04 5.94 0.07
CA ALA A 46 29.45 5.58 -0.13
C ALA A 46 30.10 5.05 1.16
N ASP A 47 29.85 5.68 2.30
CA ASP A 47 30.49 5.35 3.56
C ASP A 47 29.90 4.11 4.21
N PHE A 48 28.59 3.84 4.03
CA PHE A 48 27.96 2.61 4.52
C PHE A 48 28.62 1.36 3.93
N GLN A 49 28.94 1.38 2.64
CA GLN A 49 29.65 0.25 1.99
C GLN A 49 31.06 0.00 2.56
N ARG A 50 31.67 1.02 3.16
CA ARG A 50 33.03 0.91 3.74
C ARG A 50 33.03 0.50 5.21
N CYS A 51 31.86 0.49 5.85
CA CYS A 51 31.75 0.03 7.24
C CYS A 51 32.03 -1.47 7.35
N GLU A 52 32.51 -1.90 8.52
CA GLU A 52 32.62 -3.33 8.86
C GLU A 52 31.22 -3.97 8.83
N GLN A 53 31.16 -5.25 8.45
CA GLN A 53 29.89 -5.97 8.31
C GLN A 53 29.05 -5.97 9.58
N ALA A 54 29.68 -6.12 10.76
CA ALA A 54 28.96 -6.08 12.04
C ALA A 54 28.30 -4.71 12.30
N ALA A 55 29.00 -3.62 11.95
CA ALA A 55 28.45 -2.26 12.06
C ALA A 55 27.28 -2.04 11.07
N GLN A 56 27.46 -2.46 9.82
CA GLN A 56 26.37 -2.42 8.83
C GLN A 56 25.15 -3.21 9.32
N ALA A 57 25.34 -4.44 9.78
CA ALA A 57 24.30 -5.31 10.27
C ALA A 57 23.56 -4.69 11.48
N LEU A 58 24.29 -4.12 12.43
CA LEU A 58 23.70 -3.42 13.58
C LEU A 58 22.83 -2.24 13.14
N LEU A 59 23.36 -1.38 12.27
CA LEU A 59 22.61 -0.22 11.77
C LEU A 59 21.31 -0.65 11.09
N VAL A 60 21.36 -1.65 10.20
CA VAL A 60 20.16 -2.14 9.50
C VAL A 60 19.14 -2.74 10.48
N ARG A 61 19.59 -3.52 11.47
CA ARG A 61 18.71 -4.04 12.53
C ARG A 61 18.01 -2.93 13.32
N MET A 62 18.72 -1.84 13.60
CA MET A 62 18.14 -0.68 14.29
C MET A 62 17.13 0.04 13.40
N VAL A 63 17.48 0.33 12.14
CA VAL A 63 16.60 1.00 11.15
C VAL A 63 15.32 0.20 10.86
N MET A 64 15.38 -1.14 10.94
CA MET A 64 14.22 -2.02 10.74
C MET A 64 13.28 -2.11 11.96
N ARG A 65 13.68 -1.59 13.10
CA ARG A 65 12.85 -1.60 14.33
C ARG A 65 12.07 -0.31 14.47
N LYS A 66 10.98 -0.37 15.21
CA LYS A 66 10.23 0.83 15.59
C LYS A 66 11.00 1.64 16.63
N GLY A 67 11.01 2.96 16.43
CA GLY A 67 11.65 3.92 17.31
C GLY A 67 13.11 4.19 16.94
N GLU A 68 13.68 5.18 17.59
CA GLU A 68 15.03 5.67 17.32
C GLU A 68 16.01 5.33 18.45
N HIS A 69 15.54 4.95 19.63
CA HIS A 69 16.34 4.73 20.84
C HIS A 69 16.29 3.24 21.23
N PHE A 70 17.46 2.65 21.47
CA PHE A 70 17.59 1.23 21.76
C PHE A 70 18.57 0.98 22.91
N ARG A 71 18.16 0.17 23.88
CA ARG A 71 19.07 -0.32 24.91
C ARG A 71 20.05 -1.32 24.27
N ALA A 72 21.34 -1.15 24.48
CA ALA A 72 22.39 -2.02 23.92
C ALA A 72 22.18 -3.49 24.34
N SER A 73 21.71 -3.74 25.57
CA SER A 73 21.35 -5.08 26.06
C SER A 73 20.24 -5.76 25.27
N LYS A 74 19.48 -5.03 24.45
CA LYS A 74 18.40 -5.53 23.59
C LYS A 74 18.77 -5.66 22.11
N LEU A 75 20.01 -5.33 21.76
CA LEU A 75 20.58 -5.41 20.41
C LEU A 75 21.49 -6.65 20.25
N GLN A 76 21.13 -7.75 20.91
CA GLN A 76 21.90 -8.98 20.86
C GLN A 76 21.48 -9.83 19.66
N TYR A 77 22.40 -9.98 18.72
CA TYR A 77 22.24 -10.79 17.52
C TYR A 77 23.51 -11.63 17.33
N ALA A 78 23.34 -12.93 17.09
CA ALA A 78 24.48 -13.86 16.96
C ALA A 78 25.42 -13.46 15.82
N GLU A 79 24.86 -12.95 14.72
CA GLU A 79 25.59 -12.52 13.53
C GLU A 79 26.34 -11.19 13.70
N ILE A 80 26.05 -10.43 14.74
CA ILE A 80 26.69 -9.13 15.04
C ILE A 80 27.75 -9.26 16.15
N GLY A 81 27.48 -10.13 17.11
CA GLY A 81 28.31 -10.30 18.30
C GLY A 81 28.11 -9.17 19.31
N ASP A 82 29.16 -8.46 19.70
CA ASP A 82 29.09 -7.35 20.65
C ASP A 82 28.52 -6.08 19.99
N PRO A 83 27.31 -5.63 20.35
CA PRO A 83 26.68 -4.45 19.74
C PRO A 83 27.42 -3.15 20.05
N ILE A 84 28.13 -3.06 21.17
CA ILE A 84 28.91 -1.85 21.53
C ILE A 84 30.16 -1.75 20.65
N ALA A 85 30.86 -2.85 20.41
CA ALA A 85 31.99 -2.87 19.50
C ALA A 85 31.54 -2.52 18.06
N ALA A 86 30.42 -3.11 17.60
CA ALA A 86 29.84 -2.82 16.28
C ALA A 86 29.38 -1.35 16.14
N ALA A 87 28.88 -0.74 17.21
CA ALA A 87 28.40 0.65 17.20
C ALA A 87 29.52 1.69 17.09
N ARG A 88 30.76 1.36 17.45
CA ARG A 88 31.86 2.33 17.55
C ARG A 88 32.06 3.15 16.28
N SER A 89 32.17 2.50 15.13
CA SER A 89 32.36 3.17 13.85
C SER A 89 31.12 3.97 13.41
N LEU A 90 29.93 3.63 13.88
CA LEU A 90 28.69 4.35 13.62
C LEU A 90 28.57 5.60 14.49
N LEU A 91 29.06 5.53 15.75
CA LEU A 91 29.16 6.68 16.66
C LEU A 91 30.17 7.70 16.12
N GLU A 92 31.35 7.23 15.67
CA GLU A 92 32.39 8.08 15.06
C GLU A 92 31.90 8.83 13.82
N ARG A 93 30.99 8.24 13.04
CA ARG A 93 30.35 8.85 11.86
C ARG A 93 29.16 9.75 12.22
N GLY A 94 28.76 9.76 13.49
CA GLY A 94 27.58 10.50 13.92
C GLY A 94 26.24 9.90 13.45
N TRP A 95 26.21 8.63 13.00
CA TRP A 95 24.98 7.94 12.61
C TRP A 95 24.23 7.37 13.81
N LEU A 96 24.94 7.18 14.90
CA LEU A 96 24.40 6.89 16.22
C LEU A 96 24.84 7.95 17.22
N SER A 97 24.11 8.11 18.30
CA SER A 97 24.50 8.85 19.50
C SER A 97 24.23 8.01 20.74
N ASP A 98 25.15 8.03 21.68
CA ASP A 98 24.98 7.47 23.02
C ASP A 98 24.65 8.55 24.07
N GLN A 99 24.58 9.82 23.63
CA GLN A 99 24.30 10.99 24.45
C GLN A 99 23.01 11.70 24.01
N ALA A 100 22.10 11.01 23.29
CA ALA A 100 20.85 11.62 22.84
C ALA A 100 19.99 12.07 24.04
N ALA A 101 19.43 13.26 23.93
CA ALA A 101 18.46 13.75 24.92
C ALA A 101 17.13 13.01 24.74
N LEU A 102 16.68 12.33 25.78
CA LEU A 102 15.41 11.58 25.85
C LEU A 102 14.42 12.38 26.70
N ASP A 103 13.25 12.64 26.15
CA ASP A 103 12.13 13.18 26.92
C ASP A 103 11.44 12.07 27.75
N ALA A 104 10.44 12.44 28.54
CA ALA A 104 9.73 11.51 29.40
C ALA A 104 8.99 10.40 28.62
N GLU A 105 8.59 10.66 27.40
CA GLU A 105 7.95 9.66 26.52
C GLU A 105 8.98 8.65 26.02
N ALA A 106 10.09 9.11 25.48
CA ALA A 106 11.17 8.29 24.96
C ALA A 106 11.79 7.41 26.05
N ILE A 107 12.09 7.97 27.24
CA ILE A 107 12.64 7.19 28.37
C ILE A 107 11.62 6.15 28.86
N SER A 108 10.34 6.51 28.95
CA SER A 108 9.27 5.57 29.35
C SER A 108 9.13 4.41 28.38
N ALA A 109 9.34 4.64 27.06
CA ALA A 109 9.30 3.57 26.06
C ALA A 109 10.42 2.54 26.28
N LEU A 110 11.61 3.00 26.65
CA LEU A 110 12.80 2.19 26.88
C LEU A 110 12.77 1.38 28.16
N LEU A 111 12.19 1.93 29.24
CA LEU A 111 12.20 1.34 30.57
C LEU A 111 11.13 0.28 30.75
N ARG A 112 11.39 -0.71 31.61
CA ARG A 112 10.39 -1.60 32.15
C ARG A 112 9.54 -0.85 33.20
N LYS A 113 8.40 -1.43 33.58
CA LYS A 113 7.49 -0.82 34.56
C LYS A 113 8.15 -0.55 35.92
N ASP A 114 8.94 -1.48 36.38
CA ASP A 114 9.71 -1.40 37.62
C ASP A 114 10.76 -0.27 37.57
N GLU A 115 11.54 -0.21 36.49
CA GLU A 115 12.52 0.83 36.25
C GLU A 115 11.88 2.23 36.13
N LEU A 116 10.69 2.31 35.52
CA LEU A 116 9.93 3.56 35.39
C LEU A 116 9.37 4.06 36.73
N LEU A 117 8.98 3.12 37.62
CA LEU A 117 8.54 3.46 38.96
C LEU A 117 9.61 4.12 39.79
N ASP A 118 10.89 3.70 39.61
CA ASP A 118 12.03 4.24 40.36
C ASP A 118 12.33 5.70 39.99
N LEU A 119 11.88 6.18 38.83
CA LEU A 119 12.01 7.58 38.41
C LEU A 119 10.94 8.51 39.03
N LEU A 120 9.87 7.95 39.56
CA LEU A 120 8.75 8.74 40.09
C LEU A 120 8.88 8.98 41.60
N PRO A 121 8.61 10.20 42.10
CA PRO A 121 8.52 10.46 43.50
C PRO A 121 7.48 9.56 44.16
N ALA A 122 7.82 8.99 45.33
CA ALA A 122 6.91 8.10 46.08
C ALA A 122 6.44 6.87 45.27
N ALA A 123 7.35 6.20 44.58
CA ALA A 123 7.13 5.00 43.72
C ALA A 123 6.12 3.97 44.29
N GLN A 124 6.13 3.75 45.60
CA GLN A 124 5.22 2.84 46.29
C GLN A 124 3.73 3.18 46.09
N ARG A 125 3.36 4.45 45.98
CA ARG A 125 1.97 4.91 45.76
C ARG A 125 1.49 4.60 44.36
N HIS A 126 2.40 4.51 43.36
CA HIS A 126 2.10 4.32 41.94
C HIS A 126 2.21 2.88 41.46
N ARG A 127 2.58 1.93 42.34
CA ARG A 127 2.85 0.53 41.99
C ARG A 127 1.69 -0.21 41.31
N ARG A 128 0.45 0.24 41.57
CA ARG A 128 -0.77 -0.37 40.99
C ARG A 128 -1.12 0.19 39.61
N LEU A 129 -0.55 1.31 39.21
CA LEU A 129 -0.80 1.94 37.94
C LEU A 129 -0.23 1.12 36.79
N LYS A 130 -0.84 1.23 35.61
CA LYS A 130 -0.32 0.65 34.38
C LYS A 130 0.79 1.54 33.81
N LYS A 131 1.62 0.97 32.92
CA LYS A 131 2.75 1.71 32.32
C LYS A 131 2.36 3.03 31.62
N PRO A 132 1.25 3.13 30.85
CA PRO A 132 0.81 4.39 30.26
C PRO A 132 0.44 5.46 31.31
N GLU A 133 -0.13 5.05 32.45
CA GLU A 133 -0.47 6.00 33.53
C GLU A 133 0.79 6.52 34.24
N LEU A 134 1.81 5.68 34.40
CA LEU A 134 3.13 6.07 34.91
C LEU A 134 3.86 7.02 33.96
N GLN A 135 3.76 6.76 32.64
CA GLN A 135 4.31 7.64 31.61
C GLN A 135 3.67 9.03 31.67
N ALA A 136 2.34 9.11 31.76
CA ALA A 136 1.64 10.39 31.89
C ALA A 136 2.12 11.18 33.11
N LEU A 137 2.27 10.52 34.25
CA LEU A 137 2.79 11.14 35.47
C LEU A 137 4.23 11.62 35.31
N LEU A 138 5.09 10.86 34.62
CA LEU A 138 6.46 11.27 34.37
C LEU A 138 6.52 12.48 33.44
N CYS A 139 5.70 12.49 32.39
CA CYS A 139 5.62 13.65 31.46
C CYS A 139 5.19 14.95 32.18
N GLU A 140 4.30 14.85 33.17
CA GLU A 140 3.88 16.00 33.96
C GLU A 140 4.96 16.45 34.97
N ALA A 141 5.67 15.47 35.59
CA ALA A 141 6.66 15.77 36.62
C ALA A 141 7.99 16.25 36.04
N GLU A 142 8.42 15.74 34.93
CA GLU A 142 9.77 15.93 34.38
C GLU A 142 9.72 16.22 32.86
N PRO A 143 9.40 17.45 32.45
CA PRO A 143 9.26 17.80 31.05
C PRO A 143 10.61 17.97 30.32
N ALA A 144 11.74 18.07 31.04
CA ALA A 144 13.05 18.33 30.44
C ALA A 144 13.68 17.04 29.91
N ALA A 145 14.11 17.03 28.64
CA ALA A 145 14.86 15.95 28.06
C ALA A 145 16.29 15.90 28.63
N ARG A 146 16.80 14.68 28.89
CA ARG A 146 18.13 14.39 29.45
C ARG A 146 18.74 13.18 28.76
N CYS A 147 20.04 12.97 28.85
CA CYS A 147 20.64 11.71 28.40
C CYS A 147 20.22 10.54 29.31
N PHE A 148 20.34 9.31 28.80
CA PHE A 148 19.91 8.10 29.55
C PHE A 148 20.63 7.98 30.91
N ALA A 149 21.92 8.29 30.96
CA ALA A 149 22.72 8.22 32.19
C ALA A 149 22.22 9.20 33.26
N ASP A 150 21.71 10.37 32.87
CA ASP A 150 21.12 11.35 33.80
C ASP A 150 19.74 10.91 34.29
N TRP A 151 18.97 10.19 33.45
CA TRP A 151 17.69 9.61 33.86
C TRP A 151 17.86 8.42 34.82
N CYS A 152 18.84 7.56 34.55
CA CYS A 152 18.99 6.27 35.22
C CYS A 152 20.47 6.02 35.61
N PRO A 153 21.07 6.83 36.51
CA PRO A 153 22.48 6.70 36.85
C PRO A 153 22.87 5.37 37.49
N GLU A 154 21.92 4.68 38.11
CA GLU A 154 22.14 3.39 38.76
C GLU A 154 22.00 2.18 37.80
N LEU A 155 21.52 2.38 36.59
CA LEU A 155 21.37 1.29 35.61
C LEU A 155 22.64 1.17 34.76
N PRO A 156 23.34 0.02 34.81
CA PRO A 156 24.53 -0.23 33.99
C PRO A 156 24.11 -0.56 32.53
N GLU A 157 23.54 0.40 31.83
CA GLU A 157 22.99 0.24 30.50
C GLU A 157 23.44 1.41 29.62
N GLN A 158 23.66 1.12 28.33
CA GLN A 158 23.89 2.12 27.31
C GLN A 158 22.72 2.16 26.34
N VAL A 159 22.31 3.38 25.97
CA VAL A 159 21.27 3.60 24.94
C VAL A 159 21.97 4.12 23.69
N LEU A 160 21.71 3.45 22.59
CA LEU A 160 22.13 3.87 21.25
C LEU A 160 20.93 4.45 20.52
N SER A 161 21.07 5.67 20.04
CA SER A 161 20.02 6.41 19.35
C SER A 161 20.38 6.66 17.90
N LEU A 162 19.48 6.35 16.98
CA LEU A 162 19.63 6.64 15.55
C LEU A 162 19.51 8.15 15.33
N THR A 163 20.52 8.75 14.68
CA THR A 163 20.51 10.17 14.30
C THR A 163 20.12 10.39 12.85
N ILE A 164 20.14 9.32 12.05
CA ILE A 164 19.93 9.34 10.60
C ILE A 164 18.59 8.72 10.17
N GLN A 165 17.61 8.63 11.10
CA GLN A 165 16.30 8.05 10.76
C GLN A 165 15.65 8.76 9.57
N GLY A 166 15.66 10.09 9.56
CA GLY A 166 15.10 10.89 8.46
C GLY A 166 15.80 10.69 7.12
N LEU A 167 17.12 10.40 7.13
CA LEU A 167 17.87 10.04 5.93
C LEU A 167 17.42 8.64 5.44
N CYS A 168 17.36 7.67 6.34
CA CYS A 168 16.90 6.32 6.02
C CYS A 168 15.46 6.30 5.50
N ASP A 169 14.59 7.15 6.06
CA ASP A 169 13.20 7.30 5.60
C ASP A 169 13.12 7.90 4.19
N ARG A 170 13.99 8.85 3.84
CA ARG A 170 14.06 9.37 2.46
C ARG A 170 14.53 8.31 1.46
N LEU A 171 15.54 7.52 1.80
CA LEU A 171 15.99 6.39 0.97
C LEU A 171 14.90 5.31 0.84
N ARG A 172 14.20 4.99 1.94
CA ARG A 172 13.04 4.10 1.96
C ARG A 172 11.91 4.61 1.07
N LEU A 173 11.63 5.91 1.15
CA LEU A 173 10.63 6.56 0.29
C LEU A 173 10.99 6.44 -1.20
N LEU A 174 12.23 6.70 -1.57
CA LEU A 174 12.70 6.57 -2.95
C LEU A 174 12.59 5.13 -3.46
N PHE A 175 12.86 4.16 -2.59
CA PHE A 175 12.80 2.76 -2.94
C PHE A 175 11.35 2.23 -3.04
N PHE A 176 10.52 2.38 -2.01
CA PHE A 176 9.15 1.85 -1.98
C PHE A 176 8.08 2.80 -2.56
N GLY A 177 8.43 4.06 -2.77
CA GLY A 177 7.45 5.09 -3.15
C GLY A 177 6.53 5.52 -2.01
N ASN A 178 6.64 4.91 -0.83
CA ASN A 178 5.83 5.24 0.34
C ASN A 178 6.56 4.87 1.64
N LEU A 179 6.07 5.40 2.77
CA LEU A 179 6.60 5.10 4.11
C LEU A 179 5.74 4.10 4.91
N ALA A 180 4.76 3.48 4.28
CA ALA A 180 3.96 2.43 4.91
C ALA A 180 4.64 1.06 4.86
N GLN A 181 5.42 0.81 3.82
CA GLN A 181 6.24 -0.39 3.65
C GLN A 181 7.54 -0.24 4.41
N ASP A 182 8.02 -1.32 5.01
CA ASP A 182 9.29 -1.35 5.70
C ASP A 182 10.33 -2.25 5.01
N TRP A 183 11.58 -2.19 5.50
CA TRP A 183 12.70 -2.91 4.92
C TRP A 183 12.58 -4.45 5.02
N SER A 184 11.65 -4.98 5.81
CA SER A 184 11.45 -6.42 6.00
C SER A 184 10.67 -7.09 4.87
N GLU A 185 10.00 -6.32 4.01
CA GLU A 185 9.14 -6.86 2.93
C GLU A 185 9.92 -7.57 1.82
N PHE A 186 11.23 -7.44 1.78
CA PHE A 186 12.09 -8.14 0.80
C PHE A 186 12.28 -9.63 1.00
N VAL A 187 12.05 -10.12 2.20
CA VAL A 187 12.47 -11.48 2.61
C VAL A 187 11.98 -12.57 1.66
N LEU A 188 10.76 -12.45 1.18
CA LEU A 188 10.15 -13.47 0.30
C LEU A 188 10.69 -13.43 -1.14
N ALA A 189 11.15 -12.27 -1.60
CA ALA A 189 11.75 -12.13 -2.92
C ALA A 189 13.13 -12.81 -2.99
N GLU A 190 13.94 -12.63 -1.96
CA GLU A 190 15.31 -13.16 -1.90
C GLU A 190 15.36 -14.67 -1.75
N LEU A 191 14.39 -15.28 -1.08
CA LEU A 191 14.29 -16.73 -0.96
C LEU A 191 13.96 -17.41 -2.31
N GLY A 192 13.80 -16.63 -3.41
CA GLY A 192 13.44 -17.15 -4.73
C GLY A 192 12.04 -17.72 -4.81
N ILE A 193 11.22 -17.50 -3.76
CA ILE A 193 9.83 -17.97 -3.70
C ILE A 193 8.97 -17.18 -4.70
N TYR A 194 9.25 -15.87 -4.85
CA TYR A 194 8.54 -15.01 -5.77
C TYR A 194 9.45 -14.49 -6.87
N ARG A 195 8.96 -14.57 -8.09
CA ARG A 195 9.57 -13.98 -9.29
C ARG A 195 8.70 -12.83 -9.76
N TYR A 196 9.32 -11.72 -10.16
CA TYR A 196 8.63 -10.50 -10.54
C TYR A 196 8.88 -10.13 -12.00
N GLU A 197 7.94 -9.40 -12.60
CA GLU A 197 8.14 -8.84 -13.94
C GLU A 197 9.20 -7.75 -13.90
N SER A 198 10.08 -7.79 -14.88
CA SER A 198 11.11 -6.76 -15.06
C SER A 198 10.53 -5.54 -15.74
N VAL A 199 10.21 -4.51 -14.95
CA VAL A 199 9.71 -3.24 -15.47
C VAL A 199 10.85 -2.23 -15.55
N ALA A 200 11.04 -1.62 -16.73
CA ALA A 200 12.05 -0.59 -16.92
C ALA A 200 11.67 0.69 -16.18
N ILE A 201 12.46 1.05 -15.15
CA ILE A 201 12.28 2.30 -14.40
C ILE A 201 13.30 3.31 -14.90
N SER A 202 12.82 4.27 -15.69
CA SER A 202 13.60 5.39 -16.23
C SER A 202 13.30 6.70 -15.46
N PRO A 203 14.08 7.76 -15.64
CA PRO A 203 13.77 9.07 -15.08
C PRO A 203 12.36 9.56 -15.39
N GLN A 204 11.81 9.20 -16.57
CA GLN A 204 10.48 9.59 -17.03
C GLN A 204 9.37 8.79 -16.32
N SER A 205 9.64 7.56 -15.90
CA SER A 205 8.67 6.71 -15.20
C SER A 205 8.70 6.83 -13.67
N ARG A 206 9.62 7.65 -13.10
CA ARG A 206 9.72 7.89 -11.65
C ARG A 206 8.52 8.71 -11.15
N ALA A 207 8.06 8.40 -9.94
CA ALA A 207 7.06 9.22 -9.25
C ALA A 207 7.67 10.54 -8.76
N PHE A 208 8.90 10.50 -8.26
CA PHE A 208 9.65 11.67 -7.80
C PHE A 208 10.62 12.08 -8.89
N ARG A 209 10.47 13.29 -9.43
CA ARG A 209 11.26 13.81 -10.54
C ARG A 209 12.23 14.91 -10.12
N GLN A 210 11.97 15.52 -8.98
CA GLN A 210 12.74 16.59 -8.39
C GLN A 210 12.75 16.46 -6.87
N ARG A 211 13.70 17.11 -6.21
CA ARG A 211 13.88 17.04 -4.75
C ARG A 211 12.65 17.53 -3.99
N GLU A 212 11.98 18.52 -4.51
CA GLU A 212 10.76 19.14 -3.96
C GLU A 212 9.62 18.13 -3.88
N ASP A 213 9.57 17.14 -4.77
CA ASP A 213 8.58 16.06 -4.70
C ASP A 213 8.75 15.22 -3.43
N LEU A 214 9.99 14.93 -3.01
CA LEU A 214 10.27 14.21 -1.77
C LEU A 214 9.84 15.02 -0.56
N GLN A 215 10.17 16.32 -0.56
CA GLN A 215 9.78 17.23 0.53
C GLN A 215 8.25 17.34 0.61
N GLY A 216 7.58 17.47 -0.53
CA GLY A 216 6.11 17.50 -0.60
C GLY A 216 5.48 16.20 -0.07
N TYR A 217 6.06 15.04 -0.40
CA TYR A 217 5.59 13.77 0.15
C TYR A 217 5.74 13.71 1.67
N LEU A 218 6.92 14.06 2.19
CA LEU A 218 7.20 14.04 3.63
C LEU A 218 6.29 15.00 4.38
N HIS A 219 6.02 16.17 3.81
CA HIS A 219 5.08 17.13 4.40
C HIS A 219 3.65 16.54 4.49
N LEU A 220 3.14 15.98 3.40
CA LEU A 220 1.82 15.30 3.40
C LEU A 220 1.79 14.10 4.35
N TYR A 221 2.89 13.38 4.47
CA TYR A 221 3.02 12.27 5.40
C TYR A 221 2.92 12.76 6.85
N GLN A 222 3.65 13.82 7.21
CA GLN A 222 3.60 14.45 8.54
C GLN A 222 2.19 14.95 8.87
N LEU A 223 1.52 15.63 7.93
CA LEU A 223 0.12 16.06 8.13
C LEU A 223 -0.81 14.88 8.40
N ARG A 224 -0.62 13.77 7.69
CA ARG A 224 -1.41 12.55 7.92
C ARG A 224 -1.14 11.93 9.29
N GLU A 225 0.12 11.86 9.72
CA GLU A 225 0.48 11.33 11.05
C GLU A 225 -0.06 12.24 12.16
N SER A 226 0.06 13.57 12.00
CA SER A 226 -0.53 14.53 12.94
C SER A 226 -2.05 14.39 13.06
N PHE A 227 -2.73 14.19 11.91
CA PHE A 227 -4.17 13.91 11.89
C PHE A 227 -4.50 12.61 12.62
N ALA A 228 -3.74 11.53 12.37
CA ALA A 228 -3.94 10.23 13.02
C ALA A 228 -3.67 10.29 14.55
N ALA A 229 -2.75 11.16 14.97
CA ALA A 229 -2.45 11.43 16.39
C ALA A 229 -3.49 12.34 17.08
N GLY A 230 -4.50 12.83 16.34
CA GLY A 230 -5.56 13.68 16.92
C GLY A 230 -5.20 15.15 17.04
N ALA A 231 -4.28 15.64 16.22
CA ALA A 231 -3.95 17.07 16.18
C ALA A 231 -5.18 17.94 15.84
N GLU A 232 -5.13 19.20 16.27
CA GLU A 232 -6.18 20.16 15.97
C GLU A 232 -6.37 20.35 14.46
N LEU A 233 -7.63 20.32 14.02
CA LEU A 233 -7.97 20.38 12.60
C LEU A 233 -7.70 21.73 11.93
N PRO A 234 -7.96 22.91 12.57
CA PRO A 234 -7.79 24.19 11.87
C PRO A 234 -6.38 24.43 11.33
N PRO A 235 -5.27 24.29 12.11
CA PRO A 235 -3.92 24.44 11.58
C PRO A 235 -3.55 23.37 10.54
N LEU A 236 -4.05 22.16 10.71
CA LEU A 236 -3.80 21.07 9.77
C LEU A 236 -4.48 21.34 8.41
N LEU A 237 -5.73 21.81 8.41
CA LEU A 237 -6.45 22.18 7.18
C LEU A 237 -5.80 23.38 6.51
N ALA A 238 -5.34 24.39 7.26
CA ALA A 238 -4.62 25.52 6.70
C ALA A 238 -3.32 25.08 6.00
N ALA A 239 -2.55 24.17 6.61
CA ALA A 239 -1.34 23.62 6.01
C ALA A 239 -1.65 22.77 4.75
N LEU A 240 -2.75 22.00 4.78
CA LEU A 240 -3.21 21.22 3.65
C LEU A 240 -3.70 22.10 2.49
N ASP A 241 -4.42 23.19 2.77
CA ASP A 241 -4.88 24.14 1.76
C ASP A 241 -3.73 24.98 1.16
N ALA A 242 -2.66 25.21 1.91
CA ALA A 242 -1.46 25.87 1.43
C ALA A 242 -0.58 24.94 0.54
N PHE A 243 -0.81 23.63 0.58
CA PHE A 243 -0.02 22.68 -0.19
C PHE A 243 -0.36 22.77 -1.68
N ALA A 244 0.66 22.99 -2.53
CA ALA A 244 0.55 22.98 -3.97
C ALA A 244 1.65 22.11 -4.59
N SER A 245 1.31 21.33 -5.59
CA SER A 245 2.26 20.50 -6.34
C SER A 245 1.68 20.17 -7.72
N ASP A 246 2.53 20.21 -8.75
CA ASP A 246 2.20 19.75 -10.11
C ASP A 246 2.42 18.24 -10.28
N ASN A 247 2.94 17.56 -9.26
CA ASN A 247 3.18 16.12 -9.30
C ASN A 247 1.87 15.36 -9.06
N PRO A 248 1.35 14.57 -10.04
CA PRO A 248 0.09 13.84 -9.89
C PRO A 248 0.09 12.84 -8.72
N TYR A 249 1.26 12.27 -8.40
CA TYR A 249 1.40 11.33 -7.28
C TYR A 249 1.14 12.02 -5.93
N LEU A 250 1.61 13.26 -5.77
CA LEU A 250 1.37 14.08 -4.58
C LEU A 250 -0.05 14.64 -4.55
N GLN A 251 -0.59 15.07 -5.69
CA GLN A 251 -1.99 15.52 -5.79
C GLN A 251 -2.96 14.43 -5.36
N THR A 252 -2.73 13.18 -5.78
CA THR A 252 -3.55 12.03 -5.35
C THR A 252 -3.48 11.81 -3.84
N ARG A 253 -2.30 11.96 -3.21
CA ARG A 253 -2.13 11.83 -1.76
C ARG A 253 -2.77 12.96 -0.99
N HIS A 254 -2.60 14.19 -1.46
CA HIS A 254 -3.26 15.38 -0.92
C HIS A 254 -4.79 15.21 -0.93
N ALA A 255 -5.35 14.85 -2.07
CA ALA A 255 -6.78 14.63 -2.22
C ALA A 255 -7.32 13.49 -1.32
N ARG A 256 -6.53 12.42 -1.13
CA ARG A 256 -6.88 11.31 -0.21
C ARG A 256 -6.90 11.77 1.25
N LEU A 257 -5.93 12.55 1.69
CA LEU A 257 -5.90 13.08 3.06
C LEU A 257 -7.07 14.02 3.31
N ARG A 258 -7.37 14.91 2.35
CA ARG A 258 -8.54 15.79 2.42
C ARG A 258 -9.86 15.01 2.55
N LEU A 259 -10.00 13.93 1.80
CA LEU A 259 -11.15 13.02 1.88
C LEU A 259 -11.25 12.34 3.25
N GLN A 260 -10.14 11.88 3.83
CA GLN A 260 -10.10 11.25 5.16
C GLN A 260 -10.54 12.22 6.26
N ILE A 261 -10.07 13.46 6.21
CA ILE A 261 -10.47 14.50 7.17
C ILE A 261 -11.97 14.81 7.05
N ALA A 262 -12.48 14.94 5.81
CA ALA A 262 -13.90 15.15 5.57
C ALA A 262 -14.77 14.00 6.11
N GLN A 263 -14.32 12.75 5.95
CA GLN A 263 -14.98 11.57 6.51
C GLN A 263 -14.97 11.56 8.05
N HIS A 264 -13.89 12.00 8.65
CA HIS A 264 -13.78 12.12 10.10
C HIS A 264 -14.77 13.17 10.66
N LEU A 265 -14.86 14.35 10.03
CA LEU A 265 -15.83 15.38 10.40
C LEU A 265 -17.28 14.89 10.23
N GLU A 266 -17.58 14.16 9.16
CA GLU A 266 -18.90 13.52 8.96
C GLU A 266 -19.22 12.53 10.10
N GLN A 267 -18.24 11.73 10.55
CA GLN A 267 -18.41 10.80 11.67
C GLN A 267 -18.63 11.51 13.00
N GLN A 268 -17.99 12.65 13.21
CA GLN A 268 -18.19 13.49 14.39
C GLN A 268 -19.51 14.26 14.36
N GLY A 269 -20.24 14.25 13.22
CA GLY A 269 -21.52 14.93 13.05
C GLY A 269 -21.42 16.36 12.54
N ASP A 270 -20.23 16.88 12.31
CA ASP A 270 -20.03 18.19 11.66
C ASP A 270 -20.25 18.07 10.14
N LEU A 271 -21.54 17.96 9.78
CA LEU A 271 -21.93 17.76 8.38
C LEU A 271 -21.65 18.99 7.50
N ALA A 272 -21.65 20.19 8.09
CA ALA A 272 -21.40 21.43 7.35
C ALA A 272 -19.95 21.54 6.91
N ALA A 273 -19.01 21.33 7.85
CA ALA A 273 -17.58 21.30 7.55
C ALA A 273 -17.22 20.14 6.60
N ALA A 274 -17.77 18.94 6.84
CA ALA A 274 -17.59 17.79 5.95
C ALA A 274 -18.03 18.08 4.52
N LEU A 275 -19.23 18.67 4.32
CA LEU A 275 -19.76 19.02 3.02
C LEU A 275 -18.89 20.02 2.27
N SER A 276 -18.38 21.05 2.98
CA SER A 276 -17.44 22.03 2.43
C SER A 276 -16.15 21.36 1.92
N LEU A 277 -15.56 20.47 2.70
CA LEU A 277 -14.36 19.74 2.28
C LEU A 277 -14.63 18.80 1.10
N TYR A 278 -15.75 18.06 1.10
CA TYR A 278 -16.12 17.19 -0.01
C TYR A 278 -16.34 17.95 -1.33
N GLN A 279 -16.78 19.21 -1.29
CA GLN A 279 -16.94 20.02 -2.50
C GLN A 279 -15.62 20.23 -3.24
N GLY A 280 -14.49 20.29 -2.52
CA GLY A 280 -13.15 20.42 -3.09
C GLY A 280 -12.50 19.09 -3.46
N CYS A 281 -13.18 17.94 -3.32
CA CYS A 281 -12.65 16.62 -3.62
C CYS A 281 -13.20 16.10 -4.95
N ALA A 282 -12.31 15.66 -5.86
CA ALA A 282 -12.71 15.10 -7.16
C ALA A 282 -13.12 13.61 -7.09
N GLN A 283 -12.84 12.91 -5.98
CA GLN A 283 -13.08 11.48 -5.84
C GLN A 283 -14.60 11.16 -5.88
N ALA A 284 -14.94 10.05 -6.53
CA ALA A 284 -16.30 9.51 -6.63
C ALA A 284 -16.95 9.32 -5.25
N GLU A 285 -16.19 8.86 -4.26
CA GLU A 285 -16.66 8.71 -2.88
C GLU A 285 -17.08 10.05 -2.25
N ALA A 286 -16.33 11.13 -2.47
CA ALA A 286 -16.71 12.46 -2.00
C ALA A 286 -18.03 12.92 -2.62
N SER A 287 -18.18 12.71 -3.92
CA SER A 287 -19.43 13.04 -4.66
C SER A 287 -20.64 12.28 -4.11
N TRP A 288 -20.48 10.99 -3.83
CA TRP A 288 -21.52 10.18 -3.19
C TRP A 288 -21.88 10.67 -1.79
N ARG A 289 -20.85 10.99 -0.97
CA ARG A 289 -21.08 11.47 0.40
C ARG A 289 -21.80 12.81 0.44
N ARG A 290 -21.53 13.70 -0.52
CA ARG A 290 -22.29 14.96 -0.67
C ARG A 290 -23.78 14.70 -0.87
N VAL A 291 -24.15 13.79 -1.78
CA VAL A 291 -25.56 13.41 -2.00
C VAL A 291 -26.18 12.87 -0.71
N ARG A 292 -25.46 12.02 0.02
CA ARG A 292 -25.94 11.44 1.28
C ARG A 292 -26.12 12.47 2.40
N ILE A 293 -25.21 13.41 2.54
CA ILE A 293 -25.30 14.47 3.55
C ILE A 293 -26.51 15.36 3.26
N LEU A 294 -26.68 15.79 2.01
CA LEU A 294 -27.85 16.57 1.60
C LEU A 294 -29.18 15.82 1.88
N GLU A 295 -29.23 14.52 1.57
CA GLU A 295 -30.38 13.68 1.90
C GLU A 295 -30.63 13.61 3.42
N LYS A 296 -29.56 13.44 4.22
CA LYS A 296 -29.63 13.38 5.70
C LYS A 296 -30.12 14.69 6.31
N ASN A 297 -29.72 15.81 5.71
CA ASN A 297 -30.15 17.14 6.12
C ASN A 297 -31.62 17.48 5.68
N GLY A 298 -32.26 16.58 4.93
CA GLY A 298 -33.62 16.84 4.39
C GLY A 298 -33.63 17.72 3.13
N GLU A 299 -32.47 18.05 2.58
CA GLU A 299 -32.31 18.86 1.37
C GLU A 299 -32.54 18.01 0.10
N PHE A 300 -33.71 17.36 0.01
CA PHE A 300 -34.00 16.35 -1.03
C PHE A 300 -33.90 16.91 -2.45
N ALA A 301 -34.27 18.19 -2.67
CA ALA A 301 -34.18 18.81 -3.98
C ALA A 301 -32.72 18.97 -4.43
N ALA A 302 -31.85 19.46 -3.55
CA ALA A 302 -30.40 19.59 -3.81
C ALA A 302 -29.74 18.23 -3.99
N ALA A 303 -30.06 17.24 -3.14
CA ALA A 303 -29.57 15.87 -3.25
C ALA A 303 -29.95 15.23 -4.61
N HIS A 304 -31.21 15.40 -5.04
CA HIS A 304 -31.70 14.88 -6.31
C HIS A 304 -31.01 15.56 -7.51
N ALA A 305 -30.92 16.88 -7.51
CA ALA A 305 -30.26 17.63 -8.58
C ALA A 305 -28.78 17.21 -8.73
N LEU A 306 -28.06 17.12 -7.61
CA LEU A 306 -26.67 16.65 -7.60
C LEU A 306 -26.55 15.19 -8.10
N ALA A 307 -27.45 14.31 -7.66
CA ALA A 307 -27.44 12.91 -8.10
C ALA A 307 -27.71 12.76 -9.60
N VAL A 308 -28.64 13.54 -10.17
CA VAL A 308 -28.89 13.58 -11.62
C VAL A 308 -27.65 14.09 -12.36
N GLN A 309 -27.09 15.23 -11.93
CA GLN A 309 -25.87 15.78 -12.54
C GLN A 309 -24.73 14.75 -12.55
N LEU A 310 -24.47 14.11 -11.42
CA LEU A 310 -23.40 13.11 -11.30
C LEU A 310 -23.66 11.86 -12.15
N SER A 311 -24.93 11.44 -12.28
CA SER A 311 -25.29 10.27 -13.08
C SER A 311 -25.08 10.46 -14.59
N THR A 312 -25.03 11.71 -15.06
CA THR A 312 -24.76 12.05 -16.47
C THR A 312 -23.29 12.37 -16.74
N ALA A 313 -22.56 12.83 -15.72
CA ALA A 313 -21.17 13.28 -15.86
C ALA A 313 -20.15 12.22 -15.48
N SER A 314 -20.48 11.26 -14.62
CA SER A 314 -19.54 10.25 -14.11
C SER A 314 -19.45 9.04 -15.02
N THR A 315 -18.24 8.50 -15.14
CA THR A 315 -17.95 7.17 -15.71
C THR A 315 -17.65 6.10 -14.65
N ASP A 316 -17.62 6.50 -13.37
CA ASP A 316 -17.36 5.60 -12.24
C ASP A 316 -18.56 4.68 -11.99
N ALA A 317 -18.36 3.37 -12.22
CA ALA A 317 -19.44 2.38 -12.18
C ALA A 317 -20.05 2.21 -10.77
N GLU A 318 -19.24 2.31 -9.72
CA GLU A 318 -19.71 2.18 -8.34
C GLU A 318 -20.54 3.39 -7.94
N LEU A 319 -20.09 4.60 -8.27
CA LEU A 319 -20.85 5.82 -8.05
C LEU A 319 -22.18 5.78 -8.78
N LEU A 320 -22.18 5.41 -10.07
CA LEU A 320 -23.38 5.29 -10.88
C LEU A 320 -24.38 4.31 -10.28
N GLN A 321 -23.92 3.13 -9.84
CA GLN A 321 -24.78 2.15 -9.18
C GLN A 321 -25.41 2.70 -7.89
N ARG A 322 -24.62 3.40 -7.07
CA ARG A 322 -25.11 4.05 -5.83
C ARG A 322 -26.14 5.13 -6.15
N LEU A 323 -25.89 5.94 -7.17
CA LEU A 323 -26.82 7.00 -7.62
C LEU A 323 -28.12 6.42 -8.16
N TYR A 324 -28.07 5.38 -8.99
CA TYR A 324 -29.27 4.71 -9.51
C TYR A 324 -30.14 4.07 -8.42
N ARG A 325 -29.54 3.65 -7.31
CA ARG A 325 -30.29 3.19 -6.13
C ARG A 325 -30.87 4.35 -5.30
N ALA A 326 -30.21 5.52 -5.28
CA ALA A 326 -30.67 6.69 -4.52
C ALA A 326 -31.75 7.49 -5.26
N LEU A 327 -31.62 7.66 -6.58
CA LEU A 327 -32.53 8.48 -7.38
C LEU A 327 -34.04 8.13 -7.22
N PRO A 328 -34.48 6.85 -7.28
CA PRO A 328 -35.87 6.50 -7.08
C PRO A 328 -36.44 6.90 -5.71
N ARG A 329 -35.57 6.83 -4.68
CA ARG A 329 -35.92 7.22 -3.31
C ARG A 329 -36.06 8.73 -3.19
N LEU A 330 -35.11 9.49 -3.76
CA LEU A 330 -35.13 10.96 -3.78
C LEU A 330 -36.32 11.49 -4.61
N THR A 331 -36.60 10.93 -5.81
CA THR A 331 -37.75 11.23 -6.66
C THR A 331 -39.07 11.09 -5.89
N ARG A 332 -39.21 9.97 -5.14
CA ARG A 332 -40.41 9.74 -4.30
C ARG A 332 -40.53 10.77 -3.18
N LYS A 333 -39.43 11.15 -2.53
CA LYS A 333 -39.43 12.17 -1.47
C LYS A 333 -39.88 13.54 -1.97
N LEU A 334 -39.63 13.83 -3.23
CA LEU A 334 -40.03 15.09 -3.89
C LEU A 334 -41.40 15.04 -4.53
N GLY A 335 -42.10 13.89 -4.50
CA GLY A 335 -43.41 13.74 -5.18
C GLY A 335 -43.31 13.79 -6.71
N LEU A 336 -42.11 13.57 -7.27
CA LEU A 336 -41.92 13.57 -8.72
C LEU A 336 -42.38 12.23 -9.33
N PRO A 337 -42.77 12.20 -10.61
CA PRO A 337 -43.16 10.98 -11.28
C PRO A 337 -41.95 9.99 -11.33
N PRO A 338 -42.19 8.69 -11.10
CA PRO A 338 -41.12 7.70 -11.15
C PRO A 338 -40.57 7.57 -12.56
N ALA A 339 -39.25 7.41 -12.69
CA ALA A 339 -38.63 7.07 -13.96
C ALA A 339 -39.15 5.72 -14.48
N GLN A 340 -39.24 5.56 -15.80
CA GLN A 340 -39.61 4.28 -16.41
C GLN A 340 -38.59 3.22 -15.96
N ARG A 341 -39.10 2.14 -15.36
CA ARG A 341 -38.25 1.00 -14.97
C ARG A 341 -38.05 0.08 -16.18
N THR A 342 -36.84 -0.19 -16.53
CA THR A 342 -36.52 -1.32 -17.39
C THR A 342 -36.95 -2.59 -16.64
N PRO A 343 -37.70 -3.52 -17.26
CA PRO A 343 -38.08 -4.75 -16.62
C PRO A 343 -36.78 -5.53 -16.21
N PRO A 344 -36.77 -6.20 -15.05
CA PRO A 344 -35.63 -6.99 -14.64
C PRO A 344 -35.38 -8.10 -15.67
N VAL A 345 -34.12 -8.33 -15.98
CA VAL A 345 -33.70 -9.51 -16.76
C VAL A 345 -34.07 -10.74 -15.92
N VAL A 346 -34.82 -11.65 -16.49
CA VAL A 346 -35.14 -12.93 -15.84
C VAL A 346 -33.91 -13.81 -15.99
N GLU A 347 -33.20 -14.00 -14.91
CA GLU A 347 -32.07 -14.93 -14.86
C GLU A 347 -32.59 -16.37 -14.84
N ALA A 348 -31.91 -17.27 -15.56
CA ALA A 348 -32.17 -18.71 -15.45
C ALA A 348 -31.73 -19.17 -14.06
N ARG A 349 -32.66 -19.80 -13.32
CA ARG A 349 -32.38 -20.33 -11.99
C ARG A 349 -32.63 -21.82 -11.96
N ILE A 350 -31.65 -22.57 -11.43
CA ILE A 350 -31.74 -24.01 -11.17
C ILE A 350 -31.61 -24.20 -9.66
N ASP A 351 -32.62 -24.80 -9.03
CA ASP A 351 -32.59 -25.17 -7.61
C ASP A 351 -32.16 -26.60 -7.47
N LEU A 352 -31.06 -26.87 -6.78
CA LEU A 352 -30.49 -28.19 -6.54
C LEU A 352 -30.71 -28.63 -5.10
N GLN A 353 -31.06 -29.89 -4.88
CA GLN A 353 -31.05 -30.52 -3.58
C GLN A 353 -29.92 -31.55 -3.55
N LEU A 354 -28.82 -31.21 -2.94
CA LEU A 354 -27.62 -32.04 -2.86
C LEU A 354 -27.38 -32.48 -1.42
N PRO A 355 -26.78 -33.68 -1.20
CA PRO A 355 -26.33 -34.09 0.13
C PRO A 355 -25.35 -33.05 0.68
N MET A 356 -25.43 -32.75 1.97
CA MET A 356 -24.51 -31.85 2.62
C MET A 356 -23.09 -32.44 2.59
N PRO A 357 -22.09 -31.74 1.99
CA PRO A 357 -20.74 -32.28 1.92
C PRO A 357 -20.10 -32.35 3.30
N ALA A 358 -19.51 -33.49 3.65
CA ALA A 358 -18.92 -33.72 4.96
C ALA A 358 -17.60 -32.93 5.19
N GLN A 359 -16.89 -32.58 4.13
CA GLN A 359 -15.54 -32.00 4.17
C GLN A 359 -15.26 -30.88 3.14
N HIS A 360 -16.22 -30.54 2.28
CA HIS A 360 -16.03 -29.58 1.18
C HIS A 360 -17.11 -28.51 1.17
N SER A 361 -16.85 -27.40 0.48
CA SER A 361 -17.82 -26.31 0.32
C SER A 361 -18.98 -26.71 -0.62
N VAL A 362 -20.03 -25.89 -0.63
CA VAL A 362 -21.20 -26.09 -1.50
C VAL A 362 -20.81 -26.11 -2.98
N GLU A 363 -19.86 -25.28 -3.37
CA GLU A 363 -19.35 -25.16 -4.74
C GLU A 363 -18.73 -26.48 -5.23
N PHE A 364 -18.02 -27.19 -4.36
CA PHE A 364 -17.49 -28.52 -4.67
C PHE A 364 -18.60 -29.54 -4.87
N ALA A 365 -19.67 -29.52 -4.08
CA ALA A 365 -20.81 -30.41 -4.28
C ALA A 365 -21.53 -30.12 -5.62
N VAL A 366 -21.66 -28.84 -5.99
CA VAL A 366 -22.22 -28.42 -7.28
C VAL A 366 -21.32 -28.87 -8.43
N ARG A 367 -20.01 -28.70 -8.30
CA ARG A 367 -19.01 -29.17 -9.27
C ARG A 367 -19.13 -30.69 -9.50
N GLU A 368 -19.15 -31.48 -8.43
CA GLU A 368 -19.30 -32.93 -8.53
C GLU A 368 -20.61 -33.36 -9.19
N HIS A 369 -21.70 -32.63 -8.89
CA HIS A 369 -23.02 -32.93 -9.45
C HIS A 369 -23.06 -32.72 -10.98
N PHE A 370 -22.43 -31.67 -11.48
CA PHE A 370 -22.41 -31.32 -12.90
C PHE A 370 -21.26 -31.97 -13.69
N GLN A 371 -20.26 -32.55 -12.99
CA GLN A 371 -19.08 -33.15 -13.61
C GLN A 371 -19.46 -34.27 -14.59
N GLN A 372 -19.04 -34.17 -15.85
CA GLN A 372 -19.19 -35.15 -16.89
C GLN A 372 -17.87 -35.41 -17.62
N ALA A 373 -17.70 -36.57 -18.25
CA ALA A 373 -16.44 -36.91 -18.90
C ALA A 373 -16.15 -36.01 -20.13
N ASP A 374 -17.22 -35.62 -20.83
CA ASP A 374 -17.20 -34.77 -22.03
C ASP A 374 -17.52 -33.31 -21.74
N ALA A 375 -17.89 -32.98 -20.50
CA ALA A 375 -18.15 -31.62 -20.03
C ALA A 375 -17.61 -31.47 -18.59
N PRO A 376 -16.29 -31.35 -18.44
CA PRO A 376 -15.66 -31.19 -17.11
C PRO A 376 -16.03 -29.88 -16.45
N VAL A 377 -16.20 -29.91 -15.14
CA VAL A 377 -16.53 -28.71 -14.33
C VAL A 377 -15.34 -28.30 -13.48
N TYR A 378 -14.97 -27.04 -13.59
CA TYR A 378 -13.87 -26.43 -12.85
C TYR A 378 -14.37 -25.46 -11.80
N TYR A 379 -13.75 -25.51 -10.60
CA TYR A 379 -13.91 -24.47 -9.60
C TYR A 379 -12.95 -23.33 -9.94
N VAL A 380 -13.49 -22.14 -10.20
CA VAL A 380 -12.73 -21.01 -10.78
C VAL A 380 -13.03 -19.67 -10.11
N GLU A 381 -13.64 -19.70 -8.92
CA GLU A 381 -14.11 -18.51 -8.19
C GLU A 381 -13.13 -17.35 -8.26
N ASN A 382 -13.56 -16.24 -8.87
CA ASN A 382 -12.80 -15.00 -9.02
C ASN A 382 -11.40 -15.13 -9.68
N THR A 383 -11.03 -16.30 -10.23
CA THR A 383 -9.66 -16.57 -10.69
C THR A 383 -9.54 -16.68 -12.21
N LEU A 384 -10.38 -17.44 -12.89
CA LEU A 384 -10.24 -17.71 -14.34
C LEU A 384 -10.34 -16.42 -15.16
N LEU A 385 -11.44 -15.68 -15.03
CA LEU A 385 -11.64 -14.46 -15.83
C LEU A 385 -10.60 -13.38 -15.47
N CYS A 386 -10.20 -13.26 -14.19
CA CYS A 386 -9.11 -12.40 -13.78
C CYS A 386 -7.78 -12.84 -14.42
N SER A 387 -7.49 -14.15 -14.46
CA SER A 387 -6.25 -14.65 -15.05
C SER A 387 -6.20 -14.45 -16.56
N LEU A 388 -7.31 -14.69 -17.26
CA LEU A 388 -7.41 -14.42 -18.70
C LEU A 388 -7.23 -12.93 -19.01
N PHE A 389 -7.86 -12.04 -18.21
CA PHE A 389 -7.63 -10.60 -18.30
C PHE A 389 -6.16 -10.23 -18.08
N GLY A 390 -5.55 -10.80 -17.03
CA GLY A 390 -4.14 -10.59 -16.70
C GLY A 390 -3.21 -11.00 -17.83
N LEU A 391 -3.46 -12.16 -18.44
CA LEU A 391 -2.67 -12.65 -19.58
C LEU A 391 -2.83 -11.77 -20.82
N LEU A 392 -4.05 -11.36 -21.17
CA LEU A 392 -4.28 -10.50 -22.33
C LEU A 392 -3.68 -9.11 -22.12
N CYS A 393 -3.94 -8.50 -20.95
CA CYS A 393 -3.60 -7.13 -20.63
C CYS A 393 -2.23 -6.98 -19.93
N TRP A 394 -1.37 -8.00 -19.95
CA TRP A 394 -0.05 -7.98 -19.33
C TRP A 394 0.76 -6.72 -19.68
N PRO A 395 0.85 -6.31 -20.97
CA PRO A 395 1.57 -5.10 -21.33
C PRO A 395 1.01 -3.81 -20.71
N ALA A 396 -0.30 -3.73 -20.53
CA ALA A 396 -0.94 -2.59 -19.91
C ALA A 396 -0.74 -2.56 -18.38
N ILE A 397 -0.83 -3.73 -17.73
CA ILE A 397 -0.65 -3.88 -16.29
C ILE A 397 0.78 -3.50 -15.89
N PHE A 398 1.77 -3.98 -16.62
CA PHE A 398 3.18 -3.77 -16.34
C PHE A 398 3.82 -2.62 -17.13
N ALA A 399 3.00 -1.70 -17.67
CA ALA A 399 3.49 -0.51 -18.35
C ALA A 399 4.30 0.40 -17.39
N PRO A 400 5.51 0.87 -17.80
CA PRO A 400 6.39 1.70 -16.98
C PRO A 400 5.91 3.15 -16.91
N LEU A 401 4.76 3.39 -16.28
CA LEU A 401 4.18 4.72 -16.13
C LEU A 401 4.67 5.40 -14.83
N PRO A 402 4.69 6.74 -14.78
CA PRO A 402 5.11 7.49 -13.60
C PRO A 402 4.34 7.09 -12.35
N GLY A 403 5.07 6.65 -11.31
CA GLY A 403 4.48 6.23 -10.03
C GLY A 403 3.73 4.90 -10.06
N ALA A 404 3.83 4.12 -11.15
CA ALA A 404 3.29 2.76 -11.19
C ALA A 404 4.25 1.75 -10.54
N PHE A 405 5.55 1.88 -10.79
CA PHE A 405 6.56 0.98 -10.25
C PHE A 405 7.70 1.78 -9.61
N PHE A 406 8.21 1.31 -8.48
CA PHE A 406 9.26 1.93 -7.69
C PHE A 406 10.51 1.05 -7.59
N HIS A 407 10.32 -0.26 -7.44
CA HIS A 407 11.40 -1.24 -7.26
C HIS A 407 11.08 -2.55 -8.01
N PRO A 408 12.07 -3.43 -8.23
CA PRO A 408 11.90 -4.65 -9.05
C PRO A 408 11.06 -5.76 -8.38
N PHE A 409 10.66 -5.60 -7.13
CA PHE A 409 9.95 -6.62 -6.35
C PHE A 409 8.45 -6.27 -6.17
N GLN A 410 7.83 -5.68 -7.19
CA GLN A 410 6.40 -5.37 -7.16
C GLN A 410 5.60 -6.37 -8.00
N SER A 411 4.60 -6.98 -7.39
CA SER A 411 3.68 -7.91 -8.04
C SER A 411 2.71 -7.22 -9.01
N GLY A 412 2.61 -5.90 -8.95
CA GLY A 412 1.75 -5.10 -9.80
C GLY A 412 1.93 -3.60 -9.56
N PRO A 413 1.30 -2.75 -10.38
CA PRO A 413 1.47 -1.32 -10.30
C PRO A 413 0.83 -0.73 -9.04
N ALA A 414 1.49 0.25 -8.43
CA ALA A 414 1.03 0.92 -7.21
C ALA A 414 -0.29 1.70 -7.41
N ASP A 415 -0.60 2.07 -8.63
CA ASP A 415 -1.83 2.78 -9.01
C ASP A 415 -2.98 1.85 -9.45
N LEU A 416 -2.85 0.52 -9.30
CA LEU A 416 -3.84 -0.47 -9.73
C LEU A 416 -5.28 -0.17 -9.29
N HIS A 417 -5.44 0.36 -8.09
CA HIS A 417 -6.74 0.68 -7.51
C HIS A 417 -7.07 2.18 -7.54
N SER A 418 -6.36 2.96 -8.35
CA SER A 418 -6.69 4.38 -8.57
C SER A 418 -7.79 4.51 -9.61
N GLY A 419 -8.64 5.55 -9.48
CA GLY A 419 -9.65 5.85 -10.50
C GLY A 419 -9.07 6.20 -11.87
N GLU A 420 -7.78 6.53 -11.94
CA GLU A 420 -7.08 6.92 -13.17
C GLU A 420 -6.33 5.76 -13.84
N PHE A 421 -6.35 4.55 -13.25
CA PHE A 421 -5.57 3.40 -13.74
C PHE A 421 -5.87 3.08 -15.21
N LYS A 422 -7.15 3.06 -15.57
CA LYS A 422 -7.64 2.79 -16.92
C LYS A 422 -7.26 3.90 -17.89
N GLU A 423 -7.53 5.14 -17.51
CA GLU A 423 -7.31 6.33 -18.35
C GLU A 423 -5.83 6.51 -18.68
N ARG A 424 -4.97 6.32 -17.70
CA ARG A 424 -3.50 6.43 -17.88
C ARG A 424 -2.92 5.38 -18.82
N ARG A 425 -3.64 4.29 -19.09
CA ARG A 425 -3.26 3.17 -19.94
C ARG A 425 -4.22 2.95 -21.12
N ALA A 426 -5.07 3.92 -21.42
CA ALA A 426 -6.19 3.77 -22.34
C ALA A 426 -5.78 3.20 -23.70
N GLU A 427 -4.70 3.73 -24.31
CA GLU A 427 -4.20 3.26 -25.61
C GLU A 427 -3.68 1.83 -25.54
N ILE A 428 -3.00 1.46 -24.46
CA ILE A 428 -2.44 0.11 -24.30
C ILE A 428 -3.58 -0.89 -24.08
N PHE A 429 -4.59 -0.56 -23.25
CA PHE A 429 -5.77 -1.41 -23.09
C PHE A 429 -6.56 -1.54 -24.39
N ALA A 430 -6.72 -0.46 -25.13
CA ALA A 430 -7.38 -0.51 -26.43
C ALA A 430 -6.67 -1.47 -27.40
N ALA A 431 -5.32 -1.43 -27.44
CA ALA A 431 -4.54 -2.38 -28.22
C ALA A 431 -4.71 -3.84 -27.76
N CYS A 432 -4.75 -4.08 -26.42
CA CYS A 432 -5.03 -5.41 -25.89
C CYS A 432 -6.44 -5.91 -26.29
N PHE A 433 -7.46 -5.04 -26.23
CA PHE A 433 -8.85 -5.42 -26.54
C PHE A 433 -9.10 -5.57 -28.05
N ALA A 434 -8.34 -4.89 -28.90
CA ALA A 434 -8.38 -5.10 -30.35
C ALA A 434 -8.10 -6.59 -30.74
N ALA A 435 -7.28 -7.28 -29.94
CA ALA A 435 -7.01 -8.68 -30.15
C ALA A 435 -8.24 -9.62 -29.95
N LEU A 436 -9.23 -9.17 -29.16
CA LEU A 436 -10.53 -9.87 -29.04
C LEU A 436 -11.40 -9.67 -30.29
N ASP A 437 -11.26 -8.52 -30.94
CA ASP A 437 -12.04 -8.18 -32.13
C ASP A 437 -11.46 -8.85 -33.40
N ASP A 438 -10.14 -8.95 -33.51
CA ASP A 438 -9.45 -9.56 -34.65
C ASP A 438 -9.18 -11.08 -34.49
N GLY A 439 -9.47 -11.63 -33.31
CA GLY A 439 -9.30 -13.07 -33.04
C GLY A 439 -7.88 -13.50 -32.72
N SER A 440 -6.92 -12.59 -32.51
CA SER A 440 -5.50 -12.92 -32.18
C SER A 440 -5.27 -13.22 -30.68
N TYR A 441 -6.24 -12.93 -29.81
CA TYR A 441 -6.12 -13.09 -28.36
C TYR A 441 -5.68 -14.48 -27.88
N PRO A 442 -6.07 -15.62 -28.50
CA PRO A 442 -5.64 -16.92 -28.00
C PRO A 442 -4.12 -17.14 -28.12
N ALA A 443 -3.54 -16.68 -29.25
CA ALA A 443 -2.11 -16.78 -29.45
C ALA A 443 -1.32 -15.85 -28.48
N ILE A 444 -1.85 -14.65 -28.21
CA ILE A 444 -1.27 -13.71 -27.26
C ILE A 444 -1.30 -14.27 -25.83
N MET A 445 -2.46 -14.78 -25.40
CA MET A 445 -2.60 -15.35 -24.05
C MET A 445 -1.71 -16.56 -23.82
N ARG A 446 -1.63 -17.50 -24.80
CA ARG A 446 -0.73 -18.66 -24.71
C ARG A 446 0.74 -18.24 -24.65
N ARG A 447 1.14 -17.28 -25.46
CA ARG A 447 2.49 -16.73 -25.40
C ARG A 447 2.79 -16.12 -24.04
N HIS A 448 1.91 -15.27 -23.49
CA HIS A 448 2.12 -14.68 -22.17
C HIS A 448 2.06 -15.74 -21.07
N PHE A 449 1.22 -16.77 -21.19
CA PHE A 449 1.22 -17.89 -20.26
C PHE A 449 2.59 -18.58 -20.20
N ALA A 450 3.18 -18.89 -21.35
CA ALA A 450 4.50 -19.53 -21.43
C ALA A 450 5.63 -18.60 -20.96
N ASP A 451 5.66 -17.34 -21.44
CA ASP A 451 6.76 -16.41 -21.18
C ASP A 451 6.77 -15.87 -19.73
N LYS A 452 5.58 -15.76 -19.11
CA LYS A 452 5.37 -15.14 -17.82
C LYS A 452 5.08 -16.12 -16.69
N TYR A 453 5.12 -17.42 -16.96
CA TYR A 453 4.76 -18.46 -16.01
C TYR A 453 5.50 -18.31 -14.67
N GLY A 454 4.75 -18.28 -13.57
CA GLY A 454 5.28 -18.15 -12.21
C GLY A 454 5.73 -16.73 -11.82
N LEU A 455 5.60 -15.70 -12.69
CA LEU A 455 5.81 -14.33 -12.30
C LEU A 455 4.62 -13.82 -11.46
N GLN A 456 4.93 -13.08 -10.42
CA GLN A 456 3.88 -12.45 -9.59
C GLN A 456 3.02 -11.51 -10.41
N SER A 457 1.71 -11.66 -10.28
CA SER A 457 0.73 -10.83 -10.98
C SER A 457 -0.46 -10.53 -10.07
N PRO A 458 -1.05 -9.33 -10.14
CA PRO A 458 -2.26 -9.03 -9.40
C PRO A 458 -3.50 -9.76 -9.95
N PHE A 459 -3.44 -10.36 -11.13
CA PHE A 459 -4.58 -10.96 -11.81
C PHE A 459 -4.42 -12.45 -12.11
N VAL A 460 -3.20 -12.94 -12.40
CA VAL A 460 -2.98 -14.34 -12.81
C VAL A 460 -2.72 -15.22 -11.60
N TYR A 461 -3.52 -16.27 -11.47
CA TYR A 461 -3.45 -17.26 -10.41
C TYR A 461 -2.87 -18.58 -10.96
N TRP A 462 -1.52 -18.67 -10.93
CA TRP A 462 -0.77 -19.79 -11.52
C TRP A 462 -1.06 -21.16 -10.91
N GLU A 463 -1.52 -21.19 -9.66
CA GLU A 463 -1.89 -22.45 -8.98
C GLU A 463 -3.18 -23.06 -9.52
N LEU A 464 -4.04 -22.25 -10.14
CA LEU A 464 -5.35 -22.67 -10.64
C LEU A 464 -5.42 -22.69 -12.16
N LEU A 465 -4.66 -21.85 -12.85
CA LEU A 465 -4.63 -21.78 -14.30
C LEU A 465 -3.51 -22.65 -14.85
N ASP A 466 -3.84 -23.86 -15.26
CA ASP A 466 -2.95 -24.71 -16.06
C ASP A 466 -3.21 -24.57 -17.57
N GLU A 467 -2.37 -25.20 -18.38
CA GLU A 467 -2.47 -25.16 -19.85
C GLU A 467 -3.80 -25.76 -20.36
N THR A 468 -4.29 -26.82 -19.70
CA THR A 468 -5.55 -27.48 -20.08
C THR A 468 -6.75 -26.58 -19.87
N LEU A 469 -6.83 -25.92 -18.69
CA LEU A 469 -7.92 -24.98 -18.39
C LEU A 469 -7.85 -23.76 -19.28
N LEU A 470 -6.63 -23.24 -19.56
CA LEU A 470 -6.44 -22.13 -20.49
C LEU A 470 -6.96 -22.48 -21.89
N ASP A 471 -6.59 -23.66 -22.44
CA ASP A 471 -7.01 -24.08 -23.76
C ASP A 471 -8.52 -24.30 -23.87
N LEU A 472 -9.13 -24.92 -22.84
CA LEU A 472 -10.59 -25.07 -22.77
C LEU A 472 -11.30 -23.71 -22.69
N ALA A 473 -10.80 -22.80 -21.86
CA ALA A 473 -11.37 -21.45 -21.73
C ALA A 473 -11.31 -20.69 -23.07
N LEU A 474 -10.17 -20.77 -23.77
CA LEU A 474 -9.98 -20.11 -25.07
C LEU A 474 -10.83 -20.73 -26.19
N LEU A 475 -11.15 -22.02 -26.07
CA LEU A 475 -12.02 -22.74 -27.02
C LEU A 475 -13.50 -22.43 -26.76
N CYS A 476 -13.93 -22.43 -25.50
CA CYS A 476 -15.33 -22.44 -25.12
C CYS A 476 -15.92 -21.07 -24.84
N ILE A 477 -15.10 -20.09 -24.34
CA ILE A 477 -15.62 -18.77 -23.99
C ILE A 477 -15.52 -17.85 -25.22
N PRO A 478 -16.65 -17.34 -25.76
CA PRO A 478 -16.63 -16.43 -26.90
C PRO A 478 -15.89 -15.13 -26.59
N ALA A 479 -15.15 -14.59 -27.56
CA ALA A 479 -14.42 -13.32 -27.43
C ALA A 479 -15.33 -12.17 -26.99
N ALA A 480 -16.57 -12.12 -27.47
CA ALA A 480 -17.56 -11.12 -27.07
C ALA A 480 -17.88 -11.15 -25.56
N HIS A 481 -17.96 -12.35 -24.97
CA HIS A 481 -18.19 -12.52 -23.54
C HIS A 481 -16.94 -12.10 -22.74
N LEU A 482 -15.74 -12.49 -23.17
CA LEU A 482 -14.49 -12.05 -22.55
C LEU A 482 -14.40 -10.54 -22.58
N LYS A 483 -14.74 -9.88 -23.70
CA LYS A 483 -14.70 -8.43 -23.85
C LYS A 483 -15.58 -7.75 -22.81
N VAL A 484 -16.83 -8.15 -22.68
CA VAL A 484 -17.79 -7.60 -21.70
C VAL A 484 -17.28 -7.77 -20.27
N CYS A 485 -16.76 -8.96 -19.93
CA CYS A 485 -16.21 -9.25 -18.60
C CYS A 485 -14.98 -8.39 -18.31
N PHE A 486 -14.08 -8.23 -19.29
CA PHE A 486 -12.85 -7.46 -19.13
C PHE A 486 -13.10 -5.96 -19.08
N GLU A 487 -14.01 -5.44 -19.88
CA GLU A 487 -14.45 -4.04 -19.79
C GLU A 487 -15.08 -3.73 -18.43
N ARG A 488 -15.90 -4.63 -17.92
CA ARG A 488 -16.50 -4.51 -16.58
C ARG A 488 -15.41 -4.55 -15.49
N LEU A 489 -14.48 -5.51 -15.56
CA LEU A 489 -13.37 -5.63 -14.61
C LEU A 489 -12.52 -4.36 -14.61
N LEU A 490 -12.16 -3.86 -15.80
CA LEU A 490 -11.35 -2.66 -15.98
C LEU A 490 -12.10 -1.38 -15.57
N GLY A 491 -13.44 -1.38 -15.60
CA GLY A 491 -14.27 -0.26 -15.16
C GLY A 491 -14.12 0.05 -13.66
N ASP A 492 -13.98 -0.98 -12.83
CA ASP A 492 -13.66 -0.86 -11.41
C ASP A 492 -13.05 -2.18 -10.93
N ILE A 493 -11.71 -2.22 -10.93
CA ILE A 493 -10.96 -3.44 -10.57
C ILE A 493 -11.28 -3.88 -9.15
N ARG A 494 -11.42 -2.93 -8.22
CA ARG A 494 -11.66 -3.24 -6.81
C ARG A 494 -13.04 -3.85 -6.58
N ALA A 495 -14.07 -3.29 -7.19
CA ALA A 495 -15.45 -3.75 -7.03
C ALA A 495 -15.77 -5.00 -7.86
N ASN A 496 -15.18 -5.13 -9.07
CA ASN A 496 -15.54 -6.15 -10.04
C ASN A 496 -14.58 -7.35 -10.09
N ARG A 497 -13.50 -7.35 -9.31
CA ARG A 497 -12.58 -8.48 -9.20
C ARG A 497 -13.20 -9.68 -8.46
N GLY A 498 -14.17 -9.42 -7.58
CA GLY A 498 -15.00 -10.41 -6.91
C GLY A 498 -16.39 -10.54 -7.55
N GLY A 499 -17.10 -11.62 -7.24
CA GLY A 499 -18.44 -11.91 -7.80
C GLY A 499 -18.41 -12.44 -9.23
N MET A 500 -17.29 -13.02 -9.64
CA MET A 500 -17.19 -13.84 -10.85
C MET A 500 -17.76 -15.25 -10.57
N PRO A 501 -18.09 -16.04 -11.61
CA PRO A 501 -18.63 -17.39 -11.42
C PRO A 501 -17.73 -18.27 -10.56
N ASP A 502 -18.33 -19.03 -9.64
CA ASP A 502 -17.61 -19.95 -8.77
C ASP A 502 -17.21 -21.23 -9.51
N VAL A 503 -18.07 -21.69 -10.39
CA VAL A 503 -17.86 -22.90 -11.23
C VAL A 503 -18.17 -22.60 -12.70
N ILE A 504 -17.47 -23.29 -13.58
CA ILE A 504 -17.69 -23.27 -15.03
C ILE A 504 -17.67 -24.70 -15.56
N GLN A 505 -18.60 -25.02 -16.47
CA GLN A 505 -18.68 -26.29 -17.16
C GLN A 505 -18.26 -26.12 -18.62
#